data_e1e411c9d7a9e8036ee38f107eb1b0e1
#
_entry.id   e1e411c9d7a9e8036ee38f107eb1b0e1
#
_cell.length_a   1.000
_cell.length_b   1.000
_cell.length_c   1.000
_cell.angle_alpha   90.00
_cell.angle_beta   90.00
_cell.angle_gamma   90.00
#
_symmetry.space_group_name_H-M   'P 1'
#
loop_
_entity.id
_entity.type
_entity.pdbx_description
1 polymer ?
#
loop_
_entity_poly.entity_id
_entity_poly.type
_entity_poly.pdbx_seq_one_letter_code
_entity_poly.pdbx_strand_id
1 'polypeptide(L)'
;YTQLSILNHSQWINIDGAPETQALSLGTKLSEKIGIGFSAFNDRIGPARNTSSSVDFAYHLKLNEKNLKLGLGLKMSGRLNSLDLSGIRTVQSGDNSFLVQTQNELNLNFGAGFYLYNPKFYLGMGIPFLIEEDTFNIQRNFYLVLGGIFKISDNLQLKPSLLVQKTAEIETIYDNSIWAVVNDRFWFGPQYRASLKNVLPSQKAGGYFGAIAGVYISKNLSLGYAYQGATGNQRLGITNTTHEILLRFQFLSKYRGVLRSPRLF
;
A
#
# COMPACT_ATOMS: atom_id res chain seq x y z
N TYR A 1 16.47 1.07 -13.87
CA TYR A 1 15.66 -0.17 -13.97
C TYR A 1 14.19 0.21 -14.00
N THR A 2 13.38 -0.67 -14.59
CA THR A 2 11.92 -0.56 -14.60
C THR A 2 11.37 -1.66 -13.70
N GLN A 3 10.42 -1.34 -12.84
CA GLN A 3 9.76 -2.29 -11.95
C GLN A 3 8.26 -2.27 -12.22
N LEU A 4 7.69 -3.45 -12.38
CA LEU A 4 6.25 -3.69 -12.41
C LEU A 4 5.87 -4.50 -11.17
N SER A 5 4.84 -4.08 -10.45
CA SER A 5 4.28 -4.82 -9.33
C SER A 5 2.78 -4.98 -9.51
N ILE A 6 2.29 -6.18 -9.21
CA ILE A 6 0.86 -6.53 -9.24
C ILE A 6 0.52 -7.08 -7.86
N LEU A 7 -0.49 -6.54 -7.22
CA LEU A 7 -0.97 -6.95 -5.91
C LEU A 7 -2.46 -7.31 -6.00
N ASN A 8 -2.83 -8.42 -5.38
CA ASN A 8 -4.20 -8.74 -5.07
C ASN A 8 -4.35 -8.89 -3.55
N HIS A 9 -5.28 -8.14 -2.98
CA HIS A 9 -5.61 -8.15 -1.56
C HIS A 9 -7.07 -8.54 -1.39
N SER A 10 -7.33 -9.63 -0.69
CA SER A 10 -8.67 -10.16 -0.45
C SER A 10 -8.94 -10.26 1.05
N GLN A 11 -10.07 -9.71 1.48
CA GLN A 11 -10.54 -9.82 2.88
C GLN A 11 -11.73 -10.76 2.94
N TRP A 12 -11.94 -11.41 4.09
CA TRP A 12 -13.12 -12.23 4.39
C TRP A 12 -13.44 -13.25 3.28
N ILE A 13 -12.50 -14.10 2.96
CA ILE A 13 -12.66 -15.12 1.92
C ILE A 13 -13.91 -15.96 2.23
N ASN A 14 -14.71 -16.25 1.20
CA ASN A 14 -16.00 -16.96 1.22
C ASN A 14 -17.20 -16.12 1.70
N ILE A 15 -17.10 -14.80 1.73
CA ILE A 15 -18.24 -13.91 1.94
C ILE A 15 -18.56 -13.19 0.63
N ASP A 16 -19.79 -13.28 0.16
CA ASP A 16 -20.24 -12.56 -1.03
C ASP A 16 -20.15 -11.04 -0.81
N GLY A 17 -19.56 -10.34 -1.77
CA GLY A 17 -19.33 -8.90 -1.66
C GLY A 17 -18.20 -8.51 -0.73
N ALA A 18 -17.38 -9.45 -0.25
CA ALA A 18 -16.21 -9.16 0.57
C ALA A 18 -15.24 -8.18 -0.12
N PRO A 19 -14.50 -7.37 0.67
CA PRO A 19 -13.55 -6.41 0.12
C PRO A 19 -12.44 -7.08 -0.69
N GLU A 20 -12.19 -6.57 -1.89
CA GLU A 20 -11.10 -6.99 -2.77
C GLU A 20 -10.45 -5.76 -3.39
N THR A 21 -9.12 -5.70 -3.28
CA THR A 21 -8.32 -4.64 -3.90
C THR A 21 -7.31 -5.24 -4.86
N GLN A 22 -7.29 -4.75 -6.07
CA GLN A 22 -6.29 -5.07 -7.08
C GLN A 22 -5.45 -3.82 -7.34
N ALA A 23 -4.14 -3.98 -7.34
CA ALA A 23 -3.22 -2.89 -7.59
C ALA A 23 -2.17 -3.25 -8.63
N LEU A 24 -1.89 -2.31 -9.50
CA LEU A 24 -0.81 -2.34 -10.47
C LEU A 24 0.08 -1.13 -10.25
N SER A 25 1.39 -1.31 -10.24
CA SER A 25 2.33 -0.19 -10.24
C SER A 25 3.49 -0.43 -11.18
N LEU A 26 3.83 0.58 -11.95
CA LEU A 26 4.95 0.61 -12.87
C LEU A 26 5.82 1.82 -12.52
N GLY A 27 7.10 1.59 -12.27
CA GLY A 27 8.06 2.66 -12.01
C GLY A 27 9.30 2.50 -12.84
N THR A 28 9.80 3.59 -13.40
CA THR A 28 11.04 3.58 -14.19
C THR A 28 11.87 4.82 -13.92
N LYS A 29 13.18 4.65 -14.04
CA LYS A 29 14.13 5.71 -13.93
C LYS A 29 14.49 6.18 -15.34
N LEU A 30 14.14 7.41 -15.68
CA LEU A 30 14.45 8.02 -16.98
C LEU A 30 15.88 8.53 -17.05
N SER A 31 16.40 9.04 -15.92
CA SER A 31 17.78 9.50 -15.79
C SER A 31 18.29 9.30 -14.37
N GLU A 32 19.54 9.70 -14.08
CA GLU A 32 20.08 9.68 -12.71
C GLU A 32 19.26 10.51 -11.73
N LYS A 33 18.57 11.54 -12.22
CA LYS A 33 17.82 12.49 -11.43
C LYS A 33 16.31 12.35 -11.55
N ILE A 34 15.80 11.72 -12.61
CA ILE A 34 14.37 11.73 -12.94
C ILE A 34 13.83 10.31 -12.91
N GLY A 35 12.74 10.11 -12.15
CA GLY A 35 11.91 8.92 -12.15
C GLY A 35 10.48 9.27 -12.53
N ILE A 36 9.80 8.34 -13.18
CA ILE A 36 8.35 8.39 -13.43
C ILE A 36 7.71 7.10 -12.96
N GLY A 37 6.46 7.20 -12.57
CA GLY A 37 5.64 6.09 -12.14
C GLY A 37 4.21 6.17 -12.67
N PHE A 38 3.58 5.02 -12.73
CA PHE A 38 2.16 4.86 -12.98
C PHE A 38 1.60 3.88 -11.97
N SER A 39 0.43 4.15 -11.42
CA SER A 39 -0.28 3.20 -10.55
C SER A 39 -1.76 3.16 -10.91
N ALA A 40 -2.37 2.00 -10.77
CA ALA A 40 -3.79 1.81 -10.89
C ALA A 40 -4.29 0.91 -9.74
N PHE A 41 -5.44 1.27 -9.18
CA PHE A 41 -6.11 0.53 -8.12
C PHE A 41 -7.56 0.31 -8.51
N ASN A 42 -8.07 -0.87 -8.22
CA ASN A 42 -9.48 -1.21 -8.30
C ASN A 42 -9.88 -1.84 -6.97
N ASP A 43 -10.71 -1.14 -6.22
CA ASP A 43 -11.20 -1.55 -4.92
C ASP A 43 -12.70 -1.80 -5.00
N ARG A 44 -13.15 -2.94 -4.50
CA ARG A 44 -14.55 -3.37 -4.52
C ARG A 44 -14.98 -3.77 -3.11
N ILE A 45 -16.09 -3.22 -2.65
CA ILE A 45 -16.70 -3.56 -1.36
C ILE A 45 -18.22 -3.64 -1.57
N GLY A 46 -18.77 -4.85 -1.60
CA GLY A 46 -20.18 -5.06 -1.93
C GLY A 46 -20.54 -4.44 -3.28
N PRO A 47 -21.54 -3.54 -3.33
CA PRO A 47 -21.97 -2.84 -4.55
C PRO A 47 -21.07 -1.67 -4.93
N ALA A 48 -20.20 -1.22 -4.03
CA ALA A 48 -19.32 -0.08 -4.26
C ALA A 48 -18.04 -0.50 -4.97
N ARG A 49 -17.65 0.25 -5.98
CA ARG A 49 -16.37 0.10 -6.68
C ARG A 49 -15.66 1.45 -6.75
N ASN A 50 -14.38 1.45 -6.45
CA ASN A 50 -13.51 2.59 -6.54
C ASN A 50 -12.32 2.24 -7.44
N THR A 51 -12.26 2.87 -8.60
CA THR A 51 -11.13 2.71 -9.52
C THR A 51 -10.32 3.99 -9.53
N SER A 52 -9.03 3.89 -9.30
CA SER A 52 -8.13 5.05 -9.35
C SER A 52 -6.90 4.76 -10.17
N SER A 53 -6.40 5.80 -10.84
CA SER A 53 -5.12 5.76 -11.54
C SER A 53 -4.31 7.01 -11.23
N SER A 54 -3.01 6.89 -11.28
CA SER A 54 -2.11 8.01 -11.01
C SER A 54 -0.84 7.95 -11.83
N VAL A 55 -0.29 9.13 -12.08
CA VAL A 55 1.04 9.33 -12.64
C VAL A 55 1.89 10.03 -11.59
N ASP A 56 3.11 9.54 -11.42
CA ASP A 56 4.07 10.03 -10.45
C ASP A 56 5.30 10.58 -11.18
N PHE A 57 5.81 11.71 -10.70
CA PHE A 57 7.09 12.28 -11.10
C PHE A 57 7.99 12.39 -9.88
N ALA A 58 9.26 12.01 -10.02
CA ALA A 58 10.24 12.12 -8.94
C ALA A 58 11.53 12.76 -9.43
N TYR A 59 12.05 13.70 -8.63
CA TYR A 59 13.36 14.30 -8.84
C TYR A 59 14.30 13.90 -7.69
N HIS A 60 15.48 13.33 -8.04
CA HIS A 60 16.44 12.82 -7.09
C HIS A 60 17.66 13.72 -6.99
N LEU A 61 17.95 14.17 -5.77
CA LEU A 61 19.11 14.95 -5.38
C LEU A 61 20.11 14.07 -4.64
N LYS A 62 21.37 14.09 -5.03
CA LYS A 62 22.45 13.51 -4.25
C LYS A 62 22.93 14.54 -3.23
N LEU A 63 22.75 14.25 -1.93
CA LEU A 63 23.06 15.19 -0.85
C LEU A 63 24.51 15.13 -0.39
N ASN A 64 25.13 13.94 -0.47
CA ASN A 64 26.53 13.78 -0.05
C ASN A 64 27.21 12.61 -0.77
N GLU A 65 28.53 12.48 -0.56
CA GLU A 65 29.33 11.41 -1.14
C GLU A 65 29.02 10.02 -0.57
N LYS A 66 28.43 9.93 0.61
CA LYS A 66 28.00 8.66 1.24
C LYS A 66 26.72 8.08 0.65
N ASN A 67 26.36 8.48 -0.58
CA ASN A 67 25.17 8.03 -1.31
C ASN A 67 23.83 8.36 -0.63
N LEU A 68 23.78 9.37 0.22
CA LEU A 68 22.53 9.89 0.74
C LEU A 68 21.81 10.67 -0.39
N LYS A 69 20.58 10.30 -0.69
CA LYS A 69 19.75 10.89 -1.74
C LYS A 69 18.43 11.36 -1.19
N LEU A 70 17.95 12.47 -1.70
CA LEU A 70 16.62 13.00 -1.46
C LEU A 70 15.82 12.92 -2.76
N GLY A 71 14.74 12.18 -2.77
CA GLY A 71 13.73 12.18 -3.83
C GLY A 71 12.60 13.14 -3.45
N LEU A 72 12.25 14.05 -4.32
CA LEU A 72 11.05 14.88 -4.25
C LEU A 72 10.04 14.34 -5.24
N GLY A 73 8.81 14.10 -4.81
CA GLY A 73 7.77 13.46 -5.61
C GLY A 73 6.53 14.31 -5.75
N LEU A 74 5.97 14.29 -6.94
CA LEU A 74 4.65 14.83 -7.26
C LEU A 74 3.79 13.72 -7.85
N LYS A 75 2.52 13.72 -7.52
CA LYS A 75 1.50 12.78 -8.00
C LYS A 75 0.34 13.55 -8.62
N MET A 76 -0.17 13.06 -9.72
CA MET A 76 -1.49 13.41 -10.25
C MET A 76 -2.34 12.15 -10.31
N SER A 77 -3.54 12.19 -9.79
CA SER A 77 -4.44 11.04 -9.72
C SER A 77 -5.84 11.37 -10.15
N GLY A 78 -6.51 10.38 -10.77
CA GLY A 78 -7.94 10.39 -11.06
C GLY A 78 -8.60 9.22 -10.34
N ARG A 79 -9.75 9.47 -9.70
CA ARG A 79 -10.57 8.48 -9.02
C ARG A 79 -11.97 8.47 -9.60
N LEU A 80 -12.47 7.29 -9.90
CA LEU A 80 -13.82 7.04 -10.34
C LEU A 80 -14.52 6.18 -9.29
N ASN A 81 -15.54 6.75 -8.64
CA ASN A 81 -16.40 6.04 -7.70
C ASN A 81 -17.67 5.60 -8.43
N SER A 82 -18.05 4.33 -8.26
CA SER A 82 -19.30 3.80 -8.78
C SER A 82 -20.02 2.98 -7.72
N LEU A 83 -21.34 3.11 -7.66
CA LEU A 83 -22.20 2.38 -6.75
C LEU A 83 -23.29 1.67 -7.57
N ASP A 84 -23.26 0.34 -7.63
CA ASP A 84 -24.25 -0.47 -8.34
C ASP A 84 -25.25 -1.07 -7.36
N LEU A 85 -26.41 -0.46 -7.27
CA LEU A 85 -27.52 -0.89 -6.40
C LEU A 85 -28.49 -1.88 -7.08
N SER A 86 -28.30 -2.21 -8.34
CA SER A 86 -29.21 -3.03 -9.13
C SER A 86 -29.43 -4.46 -8.59
N GLY A 87 -28.43 -4.99 -7.89
CA GLY A 87 -28.47 -6.32 -7.27
C GLY A 87 -29.02 -6.36 -5.83
N ILE A 88 -29.34 -5.21 -5.23
CA ILE A 88 -29.80 -5.15 -3.84
C ILE A 88 -31.31 -5.43 -3.80
N ARG A 89 -31.70 -6.46 -3.06
CA ARG A 89 -33.11 -6.74 -2.75
C ARG A 89 -33.58 -5.85 -1.62
N THR A 90 -34.45 -4.89 -1.93
CA THR A 90 -35.08 -4.04 -0.90
C THR A 90 -36.30 -4.75 -0.29
N VAL A 91 -36.48 -4.61 1.01
CA VAL A 91 -37.67 -5.15 1.72
C VAL A 91 -38.93 -4.37 1.36
N GLN A 92 -38.81 -3.09 0.98
CA GLN A 92 -39.88 -2.27 0.43
C GLN A 92 -39.60 -1.97 -1.04
N SER A 93 -40.46 -2.44 -1.92
CA SER A 93 -40.43 -2.06 -3.33
C SER A 93 -40.88 -0.62 -3.49
N GLY A 94 -40.04 0.22 -4.11
CA GLY A 94 -40.36 1.62 -4.43
C GLY A 94 -39.69 2.68 -3.55
N ASP A 95 -38.69 2.31 -2.75
CA ASP A 95 -37.87 3.32 -2.05
C ASP A 95 -36.98 4.06 -3.06
N ASN A 96 -37.26 5.37 -3.21
CA ASN A 96 -36.56 6.26 -4.13
C ASN A 96 -35.07 6.39 -3.83
N SER A 97 -34.61 6.07 -2.63
CA SER A 97 -33.21 6.09 -2.24
C SER A 97 -32.37 5.05 -3.01
N PHE A 98 -33.00 3.98 -3.55
CA PHE A 98 -32.37 2.95 -4.34
C PHE A 98 -32.51 3.15 -5.85
N LEU A 99 -33.27 4.16 -6.28
CA LEU A 99 -33.42 4.54 -7.68
C LEU A 99 -32.28 5.46 -8.18
N VAL A 100 -31.39 5.88 -7.29
CA VAL A 100 -30.24 6.70 -7.66
C VAL A 100 -29.30 5.81 -8.46
N GLN A 101 -29.36 5.94 -9.78
CA GLN A 101 -28.42 5.32 -10.69
C GLN A 101 -26.99 5.70 -10.32
N THR A 102 -26.11 4.76 -10.48
CA THR A 102 -24.65 4.88 -10.36
C THR A 102 -24.15 6.22 -10.88
N GLN A 103 -23.79 7.13 -10.00
CA GLN A 103 -23.10 8.34 -10.39
C GLN A 103 -21.62 7.98 -10.56
N ASN A 104 -21.17 7.93 -11.82
CA ASN A 104 -19.75 7.79 -12.14
C ASN A 104 -19.15 9.20 -12.15
N GLU A 105 -18.54 9.59 -11.05
CA GLU A 105 -17.92 10.91 -10.93
C GLU A 105 -16.40 10.77 -10.88
N LEU A 106 -15.73 11.51 -11.78
CA LEU A 106 -14.29 11.56 -11.85
C LEU A 106 -13.76 12.69 -10.97
N ASN A 107 -13.02 12.33 -9.93
CA ASN A 107 -12.31 13.27 -9.08
C ASN A 107 -10.82 13.28 -9.44
N LEU A 108 -10.28 14.47 -9.73
CA LEU A 108 -8.86 14.71 -9.96
C LEU A 108 -8.20 15.24 -8.68
N ASN A 109 -7.04 14.69 -8.33
CA ASN A 109 -6.30 15.10 -7.15
C ASN A 109 -4.79 15.15 -7.42
N PHE A 110 -4.09 15.87 -6.56
CA PHE A 110 -2.65 16.00 -6.59
C PHE A 110 -2.06 15.50 -5.28
N GLY A 111 -0.83 15.03 -5.33
CA GLY A 111 -0.10 14.61 -4.16
C GLY A 111 1.33 15.09 -4.21
N ALA A 112 1.97 15.14 -3.03
CA ALA A 112 3.37 15.48 -2.90
C ALA A 112 4.03 14.63 -1.82
N GLY A 113 5.34 14.48 -1.92
CA GLY A 113 6.10 13.74 -0.93
C GLY A 113 7.59 13.88 -1.12
N PHE A 114 8.32 13.40 -0.12
CA PHE A 114 9.77 13.26 -0.22
C PHE A 114 10.22 11.88 0.27
N TYR A 115 11.41 11.48 -0.16
CA TYR A 115 12.02 10.22 0.21
C TYR A 115 13.53 10.38 0.38
N LEU A 116 13.99 10.34 1.63
CA LEU A 116 15.41 10.38 1.99
C LEU A 116 15.91 8.95 2.13
N TYR A 117 16.97 8.60 1.42
CA TYR A 117 17.44 7.21 1.41
C TYR A 117 18.92 7.07 1.10
N ASN A 118 19.47 5.99 1.60
CA ASN A 118 20.77 5.47 1.22
C ASN A 118 20.70 3.92 1.12
N PRO A 119 21.80 3.18 0.88
CA PRO A 119 21.75 1.71 0.80
C PRO A 119 21.36 1.00 2.10
N LYS A 120 21.36 1.67 3.26
CA LYS A 120 21.13 1.05 4.57
C LYS A 120 19.79 1.45 5.20
N PHE A 121 19.31 2.67 4.98
CA PHE A 121 18.07 3.17 5.57
C PHE A 121 17.27 4.04 4.61
N TYR A 122 16.01 4.23 4.93
CA TYR A 122 15.11 5.14 4.24
C TYR A 122 14.11 5.79 5.20
N LEU A 123 13.71 7.01 4.86
CA LEU A 123 12.64 7.77 5.47
C LEU A 123 11.84 8.44 4.36
N GLY A 124 10.54 8.23 4.32
CA GLY A 124 9.65 8.87 3.35
C GLY A 124 8.45 9.48 4.02
N MET A 125 7.98 10.59 3.48
CA MET A 125 6.72 11.21 3.86
C MET A 125 5.94 11.58 2.59
N GLY A 126 4.62 11.41 2.62
CA GLY A 126 3.79 11.72 1.47
C GLY A 126 2.35 12.01 1.85
N ILE A 127 1.75 12.85 1.02
CA ILE A 127 0.32 13.21 1.05
C ILE A 127 -0.19 12.92 -0.36
N PRO A 128 -0.85 11.76 -0.59
CA PRO A 128 -1.29 11.38 -1.94
C PRO A 128 -2.47 12.21 -2.46
N PHE A 129 -3.27 12.80 -1.57
CA PHE A 129 -4.43 13.64 -1.89
C PHE A 129 -4.31 14.96 -1.12
N LEU A 130 -4.03 16.04 -1.82
CA LEU A 130 -3.91 17.40 -1.26
C LEU A 130 -5.24 18.12 -1.22
N ILE A 131 -6.13 17.81 -2.18
CA ILE A 131 -7.45 18.40 -2.29
C ILE A 131 -8.43 17.50 -1.52
N GLU A 132 -9.07 18.07 -0.51
CA GLU A 132 -10.15 17.42 0.25
C GLU A 132 -11.48 17.71 -0.44
N GLU A 133 -12.37 16.74 -0.45
CA GLU A 133 -13.68 16.88 -1.06
C GLU A 133 -14.73 16.10 -0.28
N ASP A 134 -15.68 16.85 0.29
CA ASP A 134 -16.73 16.31 1.16
C ASP A 134 -17.69 15.39 0.41
N THR A 135 -18.02 15.73 -0.84
CA THR A 135 -18.93 14.95 -1.69
C THR A 135 -18.49 13.51 -1.86
N PHE A 136 -17.18 13.26 -1.92
CA PHE A 136 -16.58 11.93 -2.10
C PHE A 136 -15.91 11.39 -0.84
N ASN A 137 -16.06 12.07 0.29
CA ASN A 137 -15.38 11.74 1.54
C ASN A 137 -13.86 11.56 1.34
N ILE A 138 -13.25 12.41 0.50
CA ILE A 138 -11.82 12.43 0.29
C ILE A 138 -11.19 13.27 1.38
N GLN A 139 -10.56 12.61 2.32
CA GLN A 139 -9.81 13.24 3.41
C GLN A 139 -8.32 13.19 3.11
N ARG A 140 -7.59 14.17 3.61
CA ARG A 140 -6.13 14.22 3.49
C ARG A 140 -5.48 13.15 4.37
N ASN A 141 -4.71 12.29 3.73
CA ASN A 141 -3.96 11.24 4.37
C ASN A 141 -2.48 11.57 4.41
N PHE A 142 -1.87 11.47 5.58
CA PHE A 142 -0.44 11.62 5.78
C PHE A 142 0.19 10.24 5.96
N TYR A 143 1.22 9.96 5.20
CA TYR A 143 2.00 8.73 5.32
C TYR A 143 3.43 9.06 5.70
N LEU A 144 3.94 8.36 6.72
CA LEU A 144 5.35 8.35 7.09
C LEU A 144 5.84 6.92 7.03
N VAL A 145 6.91 6.68 6.28
CA VAL A 145 7.53 5.36 6.20
C VAL A 145 9.01 5.46 6.56
N LEU A 146 9.47 4.56 7.40
CA LEU A 146 10.89 4.45 7.71
C LEU A 146 11.30 2.98 7.81
N GLY A 147 12.58 2.71 7.55
CA GLY A 147 13.09 1.36 7.67
C GLY A 147 14.58 1.29 7.34
N GLY A 148 15.12 0.07 7.45
CA GLY A 148 16.53 -0.14 7.23
C GLY A 148 16.89 -1.56 6.83
N ILE A 149 18.16 -1.76 6.51
CA ILE A 149 18.76 -3.06 6.20
C ILE A 149 19.93 -3.28 7.14
N PHE A 150 19.88 -4.36 7.91
CA PHE A 150 20.92 -4.80 8.83
C PHE A 150 21.46 -6.14 8.36
N LYS A 151 22.70 -6.15 7.90
CA LYS A 151 23.39 -7.37 7.54
C LYS A 151 23.86 -8.07 8.81
N ILE A 152 23.26 -9.21 9.13
CA ILE A 152 23.61 -10.02 10.33
C ILE A 152 24.75 -10.99 9.99
N SER A 153 24.67 -11.61 8.80
CA SER A 153 25.72 -12.48 8.25
C SER A 153 25.74 -12.36 6.74
N ASP A 154 26.61 -13.11 6.06
CA ASP A 154 26.63 -13.10 4.59
C ASP A 154 25.34 -13.63 3.97
N ASN A 155 24.65 -14.51 4.68
CA ASN A 155 23.43 -15.16 4.22
C ASN A 155 22.15 -14.63 4.88
N LEU A 156 22.26 -13.69 5.83
CA LEU A 156 21.10 -13.20 6.59
C LEU A 156 21.10 -11.66 6.67
N GLN A 157 20.02 -11.05 6.24
CA GLN A 157 19.73 -9.64 6.42
C GLN A 157 18.39 -9.47 7.15
N LEU A 158 18.30 -8.53 8.07
CA LEU A 158 17.06 -8.09 8.69
C LEU A 158 16.62 -6.74 8.12
N LYS A 159 15.32 -6.62 7.86
CA LYS A 159 14.72 -5.40 7.29
C LYS A 159 13.53 -4.98 8.14
N PRO A 160 13.75 -4.26 9.25
CA PRO A 160 12.65 -3.62 9.97
C PRO A 160 12.07 -2.46 9.16
N SER A 161 10.76 -2.29 9.24
CA SER A 161 10.05 -1.14 8.69
C SER A 161 8.88 -0.73 9.57
N LEU A 162 8.58 0.56 9.55
CA LEU A 162 7.40 1.17 10.17
C LEU A 162 6.72 2.06 9.12
N LEU A 163 5.41 1.88 8.98
CA LEU A 163 4.53 2.78 8.25
C LEU A 163 3.55 3.40 9.24
N VAL A 164 3.44 4.72 9.23
CA VAL A 164 2.44 5.47 9.99
C VAL A 164 1.50 6.13 9.00
N GLN A 165 0.21 5.92 9.20
CA GLN A 165 -0.85 6.57 8.43
C GLN A 165 -1.71 7.41 9.36
N LYS A 166 -1.90 8.69 9.03
CA LYS A 166 -2.78 9.62 9.73
C LYS A 166 -3.77 10.24 8.78
N THR A 167 -5.04 10.09 9.07
CA THR A 167 -6.16 10.80 8.42
C THR A 167 -6.77 11.77 9.44
N ALA A 168 -7.33 12.91 9.02
CA ALA A 168 -7.70 14.01 9.90
C ALA A 168 -8.57 13.57 11.09
N GLU A 169 -9.65 12.84 10.84
CA GLU A 169 -10.63 12.41 11.85
C GLU A 169 -10.52 10.93 12.22
N ILE A 170 -9.64 10.19 11.53
CA ILE A 170 -9.47 8.76 11.75
C ILE A 170 -8.25 8.52 12.64
N GLU A 171 -8.28 7.41 13.34
CA GLU A 171 -7.18 6.97 14.19
C GLU A 171 -5.87 6.83 13.42
N THR A 172 -4.77 7.13 14.11
CA THR A 172 -3.44 6.88 13.54
C THR A 172 -3.18 5.38 13.50
N ILE A 173 -2.83 4.87 12.34
CA ILE A 173 -2.51 3.46 12.09
C ILE A 173 -0.99 3.32 12.03
N TYR A 174 -0.48 2.28 12.68
CA TYR A 174 0.93 1.90 12.70
C TYR A 174 1.08 0.48 12.16
N ASP A 175 1.81 0.32 11.08
CA ASP A 175 2.20 -0.96 10.52
C ASP A 175 3.69 -1.20 10.79
N ASN A 176 3.98 -2.22 11.58
CA ASN A 176 5.35 -2.61 11.91
C ASN A 176 5.65 -3.96 11.25
N SER A 177 6.80 -4.11 10.65
CA SER A 177 7.26 -5.38 10.13
C SER A 177 8.76 -5.57 10.33
N ILE A 178 9.17 -6.80 10.49
CA ILE A 178 10.59 -7.19 10.52
C ILE A 178 10.76 -8.39 9.60
N TRP A 179 11.51 -8.22 8.52
CA TRP A 179 11.72 -9.27 7.53
C TRP A 179 13.13 -9.79 7.60
N ALA A 180 13.26 -11.11 7.64
CA ALA A 180 14.51 -11.81 7.42
C ALA A 180 14.64 -12.12 5.92
N VAL A 181 15.76 -11.76 5.31
CA VAL A 181 16.12 -12.18 3.95
C VAL A 181 17.25 -13.17 4.06
N VAL A 182 17.01 -14.40 3.60
CA VAL A 182 17.92 -15.53 3.71
C VAL A 182 18.45 -15.92 2.32
N ASN A 183 19.77 -16.02 2.21
CA ASN A 183 20.48 -16.38 0.99
C ASN A 183 20.13 -15.49 -0.22
N ASP A 184 19.77 -14.24 0.01
CA ASP A 184 19.26 -13.30 -1.01
C ASP A 184 18.13 -13.92 -1.89
N ARG A 185 17.45 -14.96 -1.38
CA ARG A 185 16.44 -15.71 -2.13
C ARG A 185 15.09 -15.79 -1.45
N PHE A 186 15.05 -16.07 -0.15
CA PHE A 186 13.81 -16.17 0.61
C PHE A 186 13.68 -14.98 1.55
N TRP A 187 12.47 -14.49 1.74
CA TRP A 187 12.20 -13.48 2.74
C TRP A 187 10.89 -13.78 3.46
N PHE A 188 10.88 -13.57 4.74
CA PHE A 188 9.73 -13.81 5.60
C PHE A 188 9.85 -13.01 6.88
N GLY A 189 8.71 -12.80 7.54
CA GLY A 189 8.71 -12.14 8.84
C GLY A 189 7.33 -11.81 9.35
N PRO A 190 7.23 -11.42 10.63
CA PRO A 190 5.99 -10.95 11.23
C PRO A 190 5.66 -9.53 10.78
N GLN A 191 4.36 -9.24 10.81
CA GLN A 191 3.78 -7.92 10.63
C GLN A 191 2.74 -7.68 11.73
N TYR A 192 2.72 -6.48 12.27
CA TYR A 192 1.73 -6.07 13.25
C TYR A 192 1.20 -4.68 12.90
N ARG A 193 -0.12 -4.60 12.72
CA ARG A 193 -0.86 -3.35 12.53
C ARG A 193 -1.60 -2.99 13.80
N ALA A 194 -1.42 -1.79 14.28
CA ALA A 194 -2.12 -1.25 15.43
C ALA A 194 -2.77 0.10 15.09
N SER A 195 -3.89 0.36 15.74
CA SER A 195 -4.55 1.66 15.74
C SER A 195 -4.44 2.25 17.15
N LEU A 196 -3.97 3.48 17.28
CA LEU A 196 -4.01 4.20 18.54
C LEU A 196 -5.36 4.88 18.67
N LYS A 197 -6.30 4.18 19.27
CA LYS A 197 -7.56 4.77 19.72
C LYS A 197 -7.38 5.36 21.11
N ASN A 198 -7.90 6.56 21.32
CA ASN A 198 -8.34 6.98 22.65
C ASN A 198 -9.61 6.16 22.99
N VAL A 199 -9.42 4.89 23.28
CA VAL A 199 -10.51 3.96 23.57
C VAL A 199 -11.03 4.29 24.96
N LEU A 200 -12.35 4.43 25.06
CA LEU A 200 -13.02 4.29 26.35
C LEU A 200 -12.50 3.04 27.05
N PRO A 201 -12.29 3.06 28.38
CA PRO A 201 -11.64 1.97 29.15
C PRO A 201 -12.24 0.57 28.92
N SER A 202 -13.43 0.48 28.34
CA SER A 202 -14.16 -0.77 28.07
C SER A 202 -13.85 -1.42 26.72
N GLN A 203 -13.13 -0.75 25.81
CA GLN A 203 -12.82 -1.31 24.49
C GLN A 203 -11.30 -1.52 24.34
N LYS A 204 -10.86 -2.77 24.27
CA LYS A 204 -9.46 -3.09 23.94
C LYS A 204 -9.19 -2.66 22.51
N ALA A 205 -8.13 -1.87 22.30
CA ALA A 205 -7.64 -1.56 20.96
C ALA A 205 -7.35 -2.87 20.23
N GLY A 206 -8.04 -3.09 19.12
CA GLY A 206 -7.80 -4.24 18.25
C GLY A 206 -6.59 -3.96 17.36
N GLY A 207 -5.73 -4.95 17.17
CA GLY A 207 -4.66 -4.93 16.18
C GLY A 207 -4.84 -6.07 15.19
N TYR A 208 -3.99 -6.09 14.16
CA TYR A 208 -3.87 -7.20 13.24
C TYR A 208 -2.45 -7.75 13.35
N PHE A 209 -2.36 -9.04 13.57
CA PHE A 209 -1.08 -9.75 13.51
C PHE A 209 -1.03 -10.56 12.22
N GLY A 210 0.10 -10.52 11.55
CA GLY A 210 0.28 -11.22 10.29
C GLY A 210 1.68 -11.74 10.09
N ALA A 211 1.83 -12.48 9.02
CA ALA A 211 3.09 -12.98 8.53
C ALA A 211 3.19 -12.72 7.03
N ILE A 212 4.40 -12.42 6.60
CA ILE A 212 4.74 -12.22 5.20
C ILE A 212 5.80 -13.23 4.83
N ALA A 213 5.70 -13.82 3.66
CA ALA A 213 6.73 -14.68 3.09
C ALA A 213 6.83 -14.49 1.59
N GLY A 214 8.00 -14.74 1.03
CA GLY A 214 8.17 -14.69 -0.42
C GLY A 214 9.51 -15.21 -0.88
N VAL A 215 9.64 -15.26 -2.20
CA VAL A 215 10.80 -15.82 -2.88
C VAL A 215 11.19 -15.00 -4.10
N TYR A 216 12.48 -14.81 -4.28
CA TYR A 216 13.05 -14.37 -5.56
C TYR A 216 13.18 -15.59 -6.47
N ILE A 217 12.20 -15.77 -7.37
CA ILE A 217 12.16 -16.88 -8.33
C ILE A 217 13.34 -16.74 -9.30
N SER A 218 13.64 -15.52 -9.70
CA SER A 218 14.79 -15.17 -10.52
C SER A 218 15.35 -13.80 -10.12
N LYS A 219 16.39 -13.32 -10.79
CA LYS A 219 16.91 -11.96 -10.60
C LYS A 219 15.90 -10.86 -10.94
N ASN A 220 14.88 -11.21 -11.72
CA ASN A 220 13.91 -10.28 -12.26
C ASN A 220 12.50 -10.49 -11.71
N LEU A 221 12.23 -11.65 -11.10
CA LEU A 221 10.89 -12.04 -10.68
C LEU A 221 10.87 -12.42 -9.21
N SER A 222 9.96 -11.84 -8.45
CA SER A 222 9.66 -12.25 -7.07
C SER A 222 8.18 -12.43 -6.85
N LEU A 223 7.84 -13.39 -5.98
CA LEU A 223 6.49 -13.68 -5.53
C LEU A 223 6.44 -13.52 -4.02
N GLY A 224 5.42 -12.86 -3.52
CA GLY A 224 5.15 -12.66 -2.11
C GLY A 224 3.74 -13.03 -1.74
N TYR A 225 3.57 -13.44 -0.49
CA TYR A 225 2.28 -13.71 0.13
C TYR A 225 2.28 -13.12 1.54
N ALA A 226 1.17 -12.47 1.91
CA ALA A 226 0.94 -12.00 3.26
C ALA A 226 -0.40 -12.51 3.77
N TYR A 227 -0.43 -12.83 5.06
CA TYR A 227 -1.61 -13.19 5.81
C TYR A 227 -1.72 -12.30 7.03
N GLN A 228 -2.89 -11.78 7.32
CA GLN A 228 -3.18 -11.02 8.54
C GLN A 228 -4.50 -11.50 9.15
N GLY A 229 -4.54 -11.53 10.48
CA GLY A 229 -5.74 -11.81 11.26
C GLY A 229 -5.91 -10.81 12.40
N ALA A 230 -7.15 -10.49 12.75
CA ALA A 230 -7.46 -9.59 13.86
C ALA A 230 -7.11 -10.23 15.20
N THR A 231 -6.49 -9.43 16.11
CA THR A 231 -6.13 -9.84 17.47
C THR A 231 -7.15 -9.35 18.51
N GLY A 232 -8.40 -9.63 18.36
CA GLY A 232 -9.43 -9.15 19.29
C GLY A 232 -10.63 -10.08 19.37
N ASN A 233 -11.56 -9.82 20.32
CA ASN A 233 -12.78 -10.57 20.44
C ASN A 233 -13.64 -10.42 19.17
N GLN A 234 -13.66 -11.45 18.36
CA GLN A 234 -14.51 -11.55 17.18
C GLN A 234 -15.96 -11.79 17.65
N ARG A 235 -16.72 -10.72 17.84
CA ARG A 235 -18.13 -10.82 18.29
C ARG A 235 -19.10 -11.34 17.24
N LEU A 236 -18.68 -11.54 15.98
CA LEU A 236 -19.59 -11.86 14.87
C LEU A 236 -19.29 -13.19 14.15
N GLY A 237 -18.36 -14.03 14.65
CA GLY A 237 -18.06 -15.30 13.97
C GLY A 237 -17.42 -15.15 12.57
N ILE A 238 -17.19 -13.93 12.11
CA ILE A 238 -16.52 -13.62 10.84
C ILE A 238 -15.02 -13.64 11.10
N THR A 239 -14.30 -14.48 10.39
CA THR A 239 -12.84 -14.49 10.42
C THR A 239 -12.34 -13.24 9.70
N ASN A 240 -11.98 -12.20 10.46
CA ASN A 240 -11.36 -10.98 9.91
C ASN A 240 -9.92 -11.28 9.44
N THR A 241 -9.82 -12.08 8.40
CA THR A 241 -8.53 -12.42 7.79
C THR A 241 -8.38 -11.72 6.46
N THR A 242 -7.14 -11.37 6.14
CA THR A 242 -6.74 -10.84 4.85
C THR A 242 -5.65 -11.70 4.24
N HIS A 243 -5.70 -11.80 2.93
CA HIS A 243 -4.73 -12.52 2.12
C HIS A 243 -4.24 -11.60 1.01
N GLU A 244 -2.93 -11.49 0.88
CA GLU A 244 -2.31 -10.68 -0.17
C GLU A 244 -1.36 -11.53 -0.99
N ILE A 245 -1.41 -11.36 -2.30
CA ILE A 245 -0.45 -11.95 -3.24
C ILE A 245 0.21 -10.81 -4.00
N LEU A 246 1.54 -10.78 -3.97
CA LEU A 246 2.35 -9.81 -4.70
C LEU A 246 3.21 -10.51 -5.74
N LEU A 247 3.13 -10.04 -6.97
CA LEU A 247 4.04 -10.40 -8.05
C LEU A 247 4.83 -9.17 -8.47
N ARG A 248 6.16 -9.29 -8.54
CA ARG A 248 7.03 -8.20 -8.95
C ARG A 248 7.99 -8.63 -10.03
N PHE A 249 8.04 -7.83 -11.07
CA PHE A 249 9.02 -7.92 -12.15
C PHE A 249 9.96 -6.73 -12.11
N GLN A 250 11.26 -6.99 -12.22
CA GLN A 250 12.29 -5.97 -12.37
C GLN A 250 12.99 -6.16 -13.72
N PHE A 251 12.84 -5.18 -14.61
CA PHE A 251 13.56 -5.17 -15.88
C PHE A 251 14.90 -4.49 -15.64
N LEU A 252 15.98 -5.27 -15.71
CA LEU A 252 17.32 -4.74 -15.56
C LEU A 252 17.66 -3.91 -16.81
N SER A 253 17.77 -2.61 -16.66
CA SER A 253 18.36 -1.75 -17.68
C SER A 253 19.85 -2.12 -17.87
N LYS A 254 20.38 -1.91 -19.07
CA LYS A 254 21.80 -2.17 -19.42
C LYS A 254 22.84 -1.42 -18.56
N TYR A 255 22.40 -0.51 -17.68
CA TYR A 255 23.27 0.15 -16.69
C TYR A 255 23.55 -0.83 -15.55
N ARG A 256 24.76 -1.39 -15.57
CA ARG A 256 25.31 -2.26 -14.52
C ARG A 256 25.36 -1.49 -13.19
N GLY A 257 24.41 -1.76 -12.32
CA GLY A 257 24.40 -1.35 -10.94
C GLY A 257 23.27 -2.08 -10.26
N VAL A 258 23.59 -3.07 -9.42
CA VAL A 258 22.60 -3.72 -8.57
C VAL A 258 22.16 -2.68 -7.54
N LEU A 259 21.14 -1.89 -7.88
CA LEU A 259 20.48 -1.03 -6.91
C LEU A 259 19.63 -1.93 -6.01
N ARG A 260 20.22 -2.38 -4.91
CA ARG A 260 19.48 -2.99 -3.81
C ARG A 260 18.61 -1.89 -3.20
N SER A 261 17.35 -1.81 -3.61
CA SER A 261 16.39 -0.95 -2.95
C SER A 261 16.13 -1.54 -1.55
N PRO A 262 16.18 -0.75 -0.47
CA PRO A 262 15.74 -1.21 0.84
C PRO A 262 14.23 -1.50 0.90
N ARG A 263 13.46 -1.05 -0.09
CA ARG A 263 12.05 -1.37 -0.25
C ARG A 263 11.84 -2.72 -0.90
N LEU A 264 11.05 -3.57 -0.27
CA LEU A 264 10.50 -4.78 -0.90
C LEU A 264 9.05 -4.59 -1.34
N PHE A 265 8.34 -3.58 -0.78
CA PHE A 265 6.97 -3.20 -1.15
C PHE A 265 6.85 -1.67 -1.23
#